data_2ce3fa71b2bc4f6d0ce4749e2b00573f
#
_entry.id   2ce3fa71b2bc4f6d0ce4749e2b00573f
#
_cell.length_a   1.000
_cell.length_b   1.000
_cell.length_c   1.000
_cell.angle_alpha   90.00
_cell.angle_beta   90.00
_cell.angle_gamma   90.00
#
_symmetry.space_group_name_H-M   'P 1'
#
loop_
_entity.id
_entity.type
_entity.pdbx_description
1 polymer ?
#
loop_
_entity_poly.entity_id
_entity_poly.type
_entity_poly.pdbx_seq_one_letter_code
_entity_poly.pdbx_strand_id
1 'polypeptide(L)' 'MEVNIEALEKLLDNKFNGNQTAFAEATGLERTHVNKVFKNKGKGAGALFCGAIIKYCEKNNLDYREYIFLQ' A
#
# COMPACT_ATOMS: atom_id res chain seq x y z
N MET A 1 -1.53 11.47 -7.38
CA MET A 1 -1.99 10.12 -7.02
C MET A 1 -2.27 10.02 -5.53
N GLU A 2 -3.32 9.33 -5.18
CA GLU A 2 -3.65 9.06 -3.79
C GLU A 2 -3.92 7.58 -3.64
N VAL A 3 -3.69 7.06 -2.42
CA VAL A 3 -3.98 5.65 -2.15
C VAL A 3 -5.42 5.48 -1.69
N ASN A 4 -6.03 4.37 -2.08
CA ASN A 4 -7.31 3.94 -1.55
C ASN A 4 -7.03 3.17 -0.28
N ILE A 5 -7.02 3.86 0.86
CA ILE A 5 -6.59 3.25 2.12
C ILE A 5 -7.49 2.11 2.56
N GLU A 6 -8.79 2.20 2.28
CA GLU A 6 -9.71 1.13 2.63
C GLU A 6 -9.36 -0.17 1.91
N ALA A 7 -9.03 -0.07 0.61
CA ALA A 7 -8.63 -1.23 -0.17
C ALA A 7 -7.29 -1.77 0.34
N LEU A 8 -6.35 -0.88 0.70
CA LEU A 8 -5.06 -1.30 1.25
C LEU A 8 -5.22 -1.98 2.60
N GLU A 9 -6.13 -1.50 3.44
CA GLU A 9 -6.39 -2.14 4.73
C GLU A 9 -6.95 -3.56 4.53
N LYS A 10 -7.82 -3.74 3.56
CA LYS A 10 -8.33 -5.07 3.23
C LYS A 10 -7.23 -5.97 2.71
N LEU A 11 -6.37 -5.45 1.86
CA LEU A 11 -5.22 -6.20 1.35
C LEU A 11 -4.31 -6.62 2.50
N LEU A 12 -4.03 -5.69 3.41
CA LEU A 12 -3.20 -5.94 4.58
C LEU A 12 -3.77 -7.08 5.42
N ASP A 13 -5.08 -7.04 5.68
CA ASP A 13 -5.72 -8.09 6.48
C ASP A 13 -5.74 -9.43 5.75
N ASN A 14 -6.08 -9.42 4.46
CA ASN A 14 -6.27 -10.66 3.70
C ASN A 14 -4.97 -11.35 3.34
N LYS A 15 -3.94 -10.60 3.01
CA LYS A 15 -2.68 -11.18 2.52
C LYS A 15 -1.57 -11.18 3.56
N PHE A 16 -1.66 -10.32 4.58
CA PHE A 16 -0.58 -10.14 5.54
C PHE A 16 -1.04 -10.29 6.99
N ASN A 17 -2.28 -10.70 7.21
CA ASN A 17 -2.84 -10.86 8.56
C ASN A 17 -2.71 -9.60 9.41
N GLY A 18 -2.82 -8.43 8.78
CA GLY A 18 -2.69 -7.16 9.47
C GLY A 18 -1.26 -6.78 9.83
N ASN A 19 -0.27 -7.54 9.36
CA ASN A 19 1.13 -7.32 9.71
C ASN A 19 1.76 -6.28 8.77
N GLN A 20 1.90 -5.05 9.25
CA GLN A 20 2.46 -3.96 8.46
C GLN A 20 3.95 -4.17 8.14
N THR A 21 4.68 -4.85 8.99
CA THR A 21 6.09 -5.16 8.74
C THR A 21 6.21 -6.09 7.52
N ALA A 22 5.38 -7.12 7.47
CA ALA A 22 5.36 -8.03 6.32
C ALA A 22 4.96 -7.31 5.04
N PHE A 23 3.99 -6.41 5.14
CA PHE A 23 3.58 -5.58 4.00
C PHE A 23 4.74 -4.72 3.50
N ALA A 24 5.45 -4.07 4.42
CA ALA A 24 6.61 -3.24 4.08
C ALA A 24 7.68 -4.05 3.35
N GLU A 25 7.97 -5.25 3.85
CA GLU A 25 8.94 -6.14 3.22
C GLU A 25 8.52 -6.55 1.82
N ALA A 26 7.25 -6.91 1.65
CA ALA A 26 6.74 -7.35 0.35
C ALA A 26 6.74 -6.24 -0.70
N THR A 27 6.55 -5.00 -0.27
CA THR A 27 6.48 -3.85 -1.19
C THR A 27 7.81 -3.13 -1.35
N GLY A 28 8.80 -3.45 -0.51
CA GLY A 28 10.09 -2.75 -0.52
C GLY A 28 10.04 -1.38 0.13
N LEU A 29 8.99 -1.09 0.88
CA LEU A 29 8.84 0.18 1.59
C LEU A 29 9.41 0.10 2.99
N GLU A 30 9.77 1.26 3.56
CA GLU A 30 10.19 1.31 4.94
C GLU A 30 8.99 1.12 5.87
N ARG A 31 9.19 0.32 6.92
CA ARG A 31 8.14 0.05 7.89
C ARG A 31 7.57 1.33 8.50
N THR A 32 8.45 2.28 8.84
CA THR A 32 8.03 3.55 9.44
C THR A 32 7.10 4.32 8.51
N HIS A 33 7.42 4.34 7.21
CA HIS A 33 6.59 5.03 6.23
C HIS A 33 5.23 4.33 6.09
N VAL A 34 5.24 3.00 6.02
CA VAL A 34 4.01 2.22 5.95
C VAL A 34 3.12 2.51 7.16
N ASN A 35 3.70 2.47 8.35
CA ASN A 35 2.95 2.73 9.59
C ASN A 35 2.31 4.12 9.57
N LYS A 36 3.05 5.12 9.11
CA LYS A 36 2.53 6.49 9.05
C LYS A 36 1.37 6.62 8.08
N VAL A 37 1.50 6.00 6.90
CA VAL A 37 0.44 6.08 5.89
C VAL A 37 -0.84 5.43 6.40
N PHE A 38 -0.75 4.25 7.02
CA PHE A 38 -1.93 3.59 7.58
C PHE A 38 -2.50 4.37 8.75
N LYS A 39 -1.65 4.91 9.62
CA LYS A 39 -2.10 5.70 10.76
C LYS A 39 -2.83 6.96 10.32
N ASN A 40 -2.37 7.60 9.25
CA ASN A 40 -2.92 8.85 8.75
C ASN A 40 -4.00 8.64 7.68
N LYS A 41 -4.53 7.45 7.57
CA LYS A 41 -5.62 7.11 6.64
C LYS A 41 -5.28 7.42 5.19
N GLY A 42 -4.04 7.14 4.81
CA GLY A 42 -3.56 7.30 3.45
C GLY A 42 -2.90 8.63 3.16
N LYS A 43 -2.97 9.57 4.08
CA LYS A 43 -2.32 10.86 3.91
C LYS A 43 -0.81 10.71 4.01
N GLY A 44 -0.09 11.43 3.19
CA GLY A 44 1.36 11.38 3.19
C GLY A 44 1.94 10.27 2.31
N ALA A 45 1.10 9.52 1.62
CA ALA A 45 1.56 8.53 0.66
C ALA A 45 1.99 9.27 -0.60
N GLY A 46 3.28 9.46 -0.78
CA GLY A 46 3.81 10.14 -1.94
C GLY A 46 4.00 9.22 -3.14
N ALA A 47 4.65 9.75 -4.18
CA ALA A 47 4.89 9.01 -5.42
C ALA A 47 5.67 7.71 -5.18
N LEU A 48 6.61 7.73 -4.24
CA LEU A 48 7.40 6.55 -3.92
C LEU A 48 6.52 5.42 -3.37
N PHE A 49 5.63 5.76 -2.45
CA PHE A 49 4.69 4.79 -1.88
C PHE A 49 3.76 4.24 -2.95
N CYS A 50 3.14 5.14 -3.72
CA CYS A 50 2.22 4.73 -4.79
C CYS A 50 2.92 3.86 -5.84
N GLY A 51 4.14 4.23 -6.21
CA GLY A 51 4.93 3.44 -7.16
C GLY A 51 5.21 2.04 -6.65
N ALA A 52 5.50 1.90 -5.35
CA ALA A 52 5.74 0.60 -4.75
C ALA A 52 4.48 -0.27 -4.76
N ILE A 53 3.31 0.34 -4.51
CA ILE A 53 2.04 -0.38 -4.56
C ILE A 53 1.76 -0.86 -5.99
N ILE A 54 2.00 0.00 -6.98
CA ILE A 54 1.79 -0.38 -8.39
C ILE A 54 2.68 -1.57 -8.76
N LYS A 55 3.95 -1.53 -8.38
CA LYS A 55 4.87 -2.64 -8.65
C LYS A 55 4.43 -3.93 -7.97
N TYR A 56 4.00 -3.83 -6.71
CA TYR A 56 3.50 -4.98 -5.98
C TYR A 56 2.30 -5.60 -6.70
N CYS A 57 1.36 -4.77 -7.15
CA CYS A 57 0.18 -5.24 -7.85
C CYS A 57 0.55 -5.93 -9.16
N GLU A 58 1.46 -5.34 -9.93
CA GLU A 58 1.90 -5.95 -11.19
C GLU A 58 2.55 -7.31 -10.97
N LYS A 59 3.37 -7.43 -9.94
CA LYS A 59 4.07 -8.66 -9.62
C LYS A 59 3.11 -9.76 -9.16
N ASN A 60 1.99 -9.39 -8.55
CA ASN A 60 1.04 -10.35 -7.97
C ASN A 60 -0.26 -10.45 -8.76
N ASN A 61 -0.29 -9.94 -9.98
CA ASN A 61 -1.47 -9.98 -10.85
C ASN A 61 -2.70 -9.32 -10.24
N LEU A 62 -2.47 -8.22 -9.51
CA LEU A 62 -3.54 -7.41 -8.95
C LEU A 62 -3.70 -6.15 -9.79
N ASP A 63 -4.91 -5.62 -9.81
CA ASP A 63 -5.19 -4.37 -10.52
C ASP A 63 -4.88 -3.20 -9.58
N TYR A 64 -3.79 -2.46 -9.87
CA TYR A 64 -3.37 -1.34 -9.03
C TYR A 64 -4.44 -0.24 -8.94
N ARG A 65 -5.35 -0.18 -9.90
CA ARG A 65 -6.41 0.82 -9.90
C ARG A 65 -7.39 0.64 -8.74
N GLU A 66 -7.41 -0.54 -8.13
CA GLU A 66 -8.20 -0.76 -6.92
C GLU A 66 -7.58 -0.11 -5.70
N TYR A 67 -6.27 0.14 -5.74
CA TYR A 67 -5.51 0.61 -4.58
C TYR A 67 -5.00 2.04 -4.73
N ILE A 68 -4.98 2.57 -5.94
CA ILE A 68 -4.45 3.90 -6.24
C ILE A 68 -5.50 4.67 -7.04
N PHE A 69 -5.79 5.89 -6.59
CA PHE A 69 -6.62 6.81 -7.36
C PHE A 69 -5.72 7.64 -8.26
N LEU A 70 -5.91 7.49 -9.57
CA LEU A 70 -5.19 8.28 -10.55
C LEU A 70 -5.98 9.55 -10.83
N GLN A 71 -5.30 10.70 -10.82
CA GLN A 71 -5.95 11.95 -11.15
C GLN A 71 -5.30 12.61 -12.34
#